data_7abbeb6f4ee16e4d5a1a9880e48ae41d
#
_entry.id   7abbeb6f4ee16e4d5a1a9880e48ae41d
#
_cell.length_a   1.000
_cell.length_b   1.000
_cell.length_c   1.000
_cell.angle_alpha   90.00
_cell.angle_beta   90.00
_cell.angle_gamma   90.00
#
_symmetry.space_group_name_H-M   'P 1'
#
loop_
_entity.id
_entity.type
_entity.pdbx_description
1 polymer ?
#
loop_
_entity_poly.entity_id
_entity_poly.type
_entity_poly.pdbx_seq_one_letter_code
_entity_poly.pdbx_strand_id
1 'polypeptide(L)'
;DEEVSRGLGDVYKRQVKMNSRLDLDAPDTMRVLRRDDILAIVEMLVGLKDGRGEIDDIDHLGNRRVRSVGELLENQYRVGLLRMERAIRERMSAVEVEAVMPQDLINAKPAAAAVREFFGSSQLSQFMDQTNPLSEITHKRRLSALGPGGLTRERAGFEVRDVHPTHYGRICPIETPEGPNIGLINSLATFARINQYGFIESPYRKVEDGVVSDDVDYMSAMEEGKYAVAQANLPLDTTDRFVDELVSSRKAGNPQLLPRDQVQYMDVSPKQLVSVAAALIPFLENDDANRALMGSNMQRQAVPLLQSDAPFVGTGMEVHVARDSGAAITARRGGVIDQLDARRIVVRVNEDEAAGDTGVDIYNLQKFQRSNQSTCI
;
A
#
# COMPACT_ATOMS: atom_id res chain seq x y z
N ASP A 1 32.18 -8.01 -3.84
CA ASP A 1 31.71 -6.62 -3.74
C ASP A 1 30.41 -6.35 -4.53
N GLU A 2 30.09 -7.13 -5.57
CA GLU A 2 28.81 -7.03 -6.32
C GLU A 2 27.61 -7.58 -5.51
N GLU A 3 27.81 -8.56 -4.67
CA GLU A 3 26.77 -9.08 -3.75
C GLU A 3 26.47 -8.11 -2.60
N VAL A 4 27.43 -7.33 -2.15
CA VAL A 4 27.27 -6.33 -1.08
C VAL A 4 26.44 -5.14 -1.54
N SER A 5 26.56 -4.73 -2.82
CA SER A 5 25.80 -3.59 -3.34
C SER A 5 24.32 -3.90 -3.61
N ARG A 6 23.99 -5.17 -3.91
CA ARG A 6 22.60 -5.62 -4.11
C ARG A 6 21.77 -5.69 -2.82
N GLY A 7 22.43 -5.72 -1.67
CA GLY A 7 21.82 -6.07 -0.40
C GLY A 7 21.59 -4.95 0.62
N LEU A 8 22.12 -3.73 0.42
CA LEU A 8 22.12 -2.72 1.49
C LEU A 8 20.70 -2.31 1.96
N GLY A 9 19.75 -2.16 1.05
CA GLY A 9 18.35 -1.90 1.42
C GLY A 9 17.65 -3.12 2.02
N ASP A 10 17.92 -4.30 1.48
CA ASP A 10 17.32 -5.55 1.95
C ASP A 10 17.92 -6.04 3.26
N VAL A 11 19.21 -5.81 3.50
CA VAL A 11 19.89 -6.15 4.76
C VAL A 11 19.30 -5.35 5.93
N TYR A 12 19.09 -4.03 5.75
CA TYR A 12 18.47 -3.19 6.75
C TYR A 12 17.04 -3.66 7.10
N LYS A 13 16.23 -3.94 6.09
CA LYS A 13 14.86 -4.43 6.26
C LYS A 13 14.81 -5.80 6.93
N ARG A 14 15.75 -6.69 6.59
CA ARG A 14 15.90 -8.00 7.23
C ARG A 14 16.34 -7.88 8.68
N GLN A 15 17.23 -6.95 8.99
CA GLN A 15 17.70 -6.72 10.37
C GLN A 15 16.57 -6.25 11.27
N VAL A 16 15.77 -5.28 10.84
CA VAL A 16 14.61 -4.80 11.59
C VAL A 16 13.60 -5.92 11.84
N LYS A 17 13.32 -6.74 10.83
CA LYS A 17 12.45 -7.90 10.96
C LYS A 17 13.01 -8.94 11.95
N MET A 18 14.30 -9.21 11.86
CA MET A 18 14.98 -10.15 12.78
C MET A 18 14.94 -9.63 14.21
N ASN A 19 15.22 -8.35 14.43
CA ASN A 19 15.17 -7.72 15.75
C ASN A 19 13.76 -7.82 16.36
N SER A 20 12.74 -7.49 15.58
CA SER A 20 11.34 -7.59 16.02
C SER A 20 10.90 -9.02 16.36
N ARG A 21 11.40 -10.01 15.61
CA ARG A 21 11.04 -11.42 15.83
C ARG A 21 11.77 -12.05 17.02
N LEU A 22 13.03 -11.68 17.23
CA LEU A 22 13.88 -12.20 18.30
C LEU A 22 13.81 -11.33 19.56
N ASP A 23 12.94 -10.31 19.58
CA ASP A 23 12.83 -9.30 20.64
C ASP A 23 14.20 -8.70 21.04
N LEU A 24 15.02 -8.43 20.03
CA LEU A 24 16.35 -7.85 20.22
C LEU A 24 16.24 -6.33 20.26
N ASP A 25 16.71 -5.73 21.36
CA ASP A 25 16.81 -4.28 21.51
C ASP A 25 18.02 -3.76 20.72
N ALA A 26 17.83 -3.51 19.44
CA ALA A 26 18.84 -3.00 18.55
C ALA A 26 18.30 -1.81 17.74
N PRO A 27 19.10 -0.72 17.63
CA PRO A 27 18.66 0.43 16.84
C PRO A 27 18.52 0.05 15.37
N ASP A 28 17.48 0.55 14.73
CA ASP A 28 17.14 0.30 13.31
C ASP A 28 18.26 0.70 12.34
N THR A 29 19.16 1.56 12.76
CA THR A 29 20.30 2.01 11.96
C THR A 29 21.45 0.99 11.88
N MET A 30 21.41 -0.06 12.72
CA MET A 30 22.49 -1.04 12.79
C MET A 30 22.41 -2.03 11.59
N ARG A 31 23.49 -2.11 10.82
CA ARG A 31 23.56 -2.89 9.57
C ARG A 31 24.51 -4.07 9.64
N VAL A 32 25.09 -4.32 10.82
CA VAL A 32 26.13 -5.34 11.03
C VAL A 32 25.59 -6.44 11.94
N LEU A 33 25.85 -7.68 11.59
CA LEU A 33 25.51 -8.84 12.41
C LEU A 33 26.32 -8.83 13.71
N ARG A 34 25.63 -8.88 14.87
CA ARG A 34 26.22 -8.87 16.20
C ARG A 34 26.34 -10.29 16.77
N ARG A 35 27.09 -10.43 17.83
CA ARG A 35 27.17 -11.71 18.58
C ARG A 35 25.82 -12.12 19.17
N ASP A 36 25.08 -11.15 19.69
CA ASP A 36 23.75 -11.36 20.29
C ASP A 36 22.75 -11.86 19.24
N ASP A 37 22.81 -11.35 18.01
CA ASP A 37 21.99 -11.81 16.90
C ASP A 37 22.26 -13.29 16.59
N ILE A 38 23.54 -13.68 16.56
CA ILE A 38 23.95 -15.07 16.31
C ILE A 38 23.46 -16.00 17.43
N LEU A 39 23.62 -15.58 18.69
CA LEU A 39 23.18 -16.37 19.85
C LEU A 39 21.66 -16.56 19.84
N ALA A 40 20.90 -15.50 19.61
CA ALA A 40 19.44 -15.54 19.55
C ALA A 40 18.93 -16.43 18.38
N ILE A 41 19.59 -16.38 17.23
CA ILE A 41 19.28 -17.25 16.10
C ILE A 41 19.54 -18.72 16.46
N VAL A 42 20.69 -19.03 17.07
CA VAL A 42 21.03 -20.39 17.47
C VAL A 42 20.06 -20.90 18.55
N GLU A 43 19.72 -20.07 19.53
CA GLU A 43 18.75 -20.41 20.58
C GLU A 43 17.37 -20.72 19.98
N MET A 44 16.91 -19.90 19.04
CA MET A 44 15.67 -20.15 18.30
C MET A 44 15.72 -21.47 17.51
N LEU A 45 16.81 -21.74 16.81
CA LEU A 45 16.96 -22.99 16.04
C LEU A 45 16.98 -24.24 16.94
N VAL A 46 17.63 -24.14 18.09
CA VAL A 46 17.62 -25.21 19.10
C VAL A 46 16.23 -25.39 19.67
N GLY A 47 15.51 -24.29 19.98
CA GLY A 47 14.12 -24.33 20.42
C GLY A 47 13.20 -25.02 19.42
N LEU A 48 13.31 -24.68 18.14
CA LEU A 48 12.56 -25.33 17.06
C LEU A 48 12.85 -26.83 16.95
N LYS A 49 14.14 -27.23 17.09
CA LYS A 49 14.52 -28.64 17.11
C LYS A 49 13.90 -29.40 18.29
N ASP A 50 13.77 -28.76 19.44
CA ASP A 50 13.15 -29.32 20.65
C ASP A 50 11.62 -29.25 20.62
N GLY A 51 11.00 -28.79 19.52
CA GLY A 51 9.55 -28.64 19.38
C GLY A 51 8.98 -27.43 20.12
N ARG A 52 9.83 -26.48 20.52
CA ARG A 52 9.46 -25.20 21.11
C ARG A 52 9.46 -24.11 20.02
N GLY A 53 8.34 -23.43 19.84
CA GLY A 53 8.15 -22.42 18.81
C GLY A 53 7.50 -22.95 17.52
N GLU A 54 7.20 -22.06 16.62
CA GLU A 54 6.54 -22.34 15.34
C GLU A 54 7.45 -21.97 14.17
N ILE A 55 7.33 -22.75 13.09
CA ILE A 55 8.02 -22.46 11.83
C ILE A 55 7.34 -21.26 11.17
N ASP A 56 8.12 -20.39 10.54
CA ASP A 56 7.60 -19.24 9.80
C ASP A 56 6.67 -19.67 8.67
N ASP A 57 5.50 -19.07 8.66
CA ASP A 57 4.61 -19.13 7.53
C ASP A 57 5.09 -18.16 6.43
N ILE A 58 5.36 -18.70 5.24
CA ILE A 58 5.84 -17.94 4.08
C ILE A 58 4.80 -16.94 3.59
N ASP A 59 3.50 -17.27 3.72
CA ASP A 59 2.41 -16.45 3.22
C ASP A 59 1.94 -15.38 4.21
N HIS A 60 2.45 -15.41 5.43
CA HIS A 60 2.20 -14.38 6.43
C HIS A 60 2.69 -13.01 5.95
N LEU A 61 1.83 -11.95 6.02
CA LEU A 61 2.21 -10.61 5.54
C LEU A 61 3.33 -9.94 6.34
N GLY A 62 3.70 -10.46 7.50
CA GLY A 62 4.95 -10.11 8.18
C GLY A 62 6.21 -10.61 7.46
N ASN A 63 6.08 -11.62 6.60
CA ASN A 63 7.15 -12.21 5.81
C ASN A 63 7.16 -11.75 4.34
N ARG A 64 6.03 -11.21 3.86
CA ARG A 64 5.86 -10.70 2.50
C ARG A 64 5.76 -9.19 2.55
N ARG A 65 6.66 -8.52 1.83
CA ARG A 65 6.65 -7.06 1.73
C ARG A 65 6.30 -6.59 0.32
N VAL A 66 5.82 -5.38 0.22
CA VAL A 66 5.52 -4.71 -1.04
C VAL A 66 6.73 -3.88 -1.44
N ARG A 67 7.15 -4.00 -2.69
CA ARG A 67 8.12 -3.10 -3.31
C ARG A 67 7.38 -2.02 -4.09
N SER A 68 7.50 -0.77 -3.65
CA SER A 68 6.90 0.37 -4.32
C SER A 68 7.65 0.71 -5.61
N VAL A 69 7.05 1.57 -6.44
CA VAL A 69 7.67 2.04 -7.69
C VAL A 69 9.02 2.71 -7.45
N GLY A 70 9.18 3.45 -6.34
CA GLY A 70 10.44 4.11 -6.00
C GLY A 70 11.60 3.12 -5.82
N GLU A 71 11.37 2.01 -5.12
CA GLU A 71 12.38 0.97 -4.92
C GLU A 71 12.71 0.23 -6.23
N LEU A 72 11.70 -0.07 -7.04
CA LEU A 72 11.90 -0.71 -8.34
C LEU A 72 12.70 0.19 -9.30
N LEU A 73 12.40 1.48 -9.30
CA LEU A 73 13.10 2.47 -10.11
C LEU A 73 14.53 2.69 -9.62
N GLU A 74 14.75 2.73 -8.29
CA GLU A 74 16.09 2.83 -7.70
C GLU A 74 16.98 1.67 -8.16
N ASN A 75 16.47 0.44 -8.10
CA ASN A 75 17.21 -0.74 -8.54
C ASN A 75 17.59 -0.65 -10.03
N GLN A 76 16.67 -0.19 -10.86
CA GLN A 76 16.93 -0.03 -12.29
C GLN A 76 17.90 1.11 -12.59
N TYR A 77 17.79 2.22 -11.85
CA TYR A 77 18.73 3.34 -11.95
C TYR A 77 20.14 2.94 -11.53
N ARG A 78 20.27 2.12 -10.49
CA ARG A 78 21.55 1.55 -10.03
C ARG A 78 22.22 0.71 -11.13
N VAL A 79 21.44 -0.11 -11.84
CA VAL A 79 21.96 -0.86 -13.01
C VAL A 79 22.46 0.09 -14.09
N GLY A 80 21.74 1.18 -14.34
CA GLY A 80 22.16 2.23 -15.28
C GLY A 80 23.47 2.90 -14.87
N LEU A 81 23.65 3.21 -13.58
CA LEU A 81 24.89 3.77 -13.04
C LEU A 81 26.08 2.81 -13.18
N LEU A 82 25.88 1.52 -12.91
CA LEU A 82 26.92 0.50 -13.09
C LEU A 82 27.36 0.35 -14.56
N ARG A 83 26.40 0.43 -15.49
CA ARG A 83 26.72 0.48 -16.93
C ARG A 83 27.52 1.74 -17.29
N MET A 84 27.17 2.88 -16.73
CA MET A 84 27.88 4.15 -16.92
C MET A 84 29.29 4.09 -16.33
N GLU A 85 29.46 3.56 -15.12
CA GLU A 85 30.76 3.37 -14.49
C GLU A 85 31.69 2.51 -15.34
N ARG A 86 31.22 1.39 -15.86
CA ARG A 86 32.00 0.53 -16.76
C ARG A 86 32.48 1.28 -18.01
N ALA A 87 31.58 2.04 -18.65
CA ALA A 87 31.90 2.82 -19.81
C ALA A 87 32.93 3.94 -19.53
N ILE A 88 32.85 4.58 -18.36
CA ILE A 88 33.85 5.57 -17.91
C ILE A 88 35.21 4.89 -17.69
N ARG A 89 35.23 3.75 -17.02
CA ARG A 89 36.46 2.99 -16.75
C ARG A 89 37.15 2.54 -18.05
N GLU A 90 36.39 2.08 -19.03
CA GLU A 90 36.91 1.73 -20.37
C GLU A 90 37.48 2.93 -21.08
N ARG A 91 36.83 4.10 -21.05
CA ARG A 91 37.35 5.33 -21.66
C ARG A 91 38.60 5.81 -20.95
N MET A 92 38.65 5.79 -19.62
CA MET A 92 39.84 6.17 -18.85
C MET A 92 41.05 5.31 -19.18
N SER A 93 40.87 4.03 -19.49
CA SER A 93 41.99 3.16 -19.90
C SER A 93 42.46 3.35 -21.33
N ALA A 94 41.63 4.00 -22.18
CA ALA A 94 41.92 4.21 -23.60
C ALA A 94 42.48 5.60 -23.91
N VAL A 95 42.48 6.54 -22.96
CA VAL A 95 42.87 7.95 -23.18
C VAL A 95 43.89 8.39 -22.14
N GLU A 96 44.82 9.28 -22.57
CA GLU A 96 45.77 9.92 -21.64
C GLU A 96 45.01 10.85 -20.66
N VAL A 97 45.07 10.52 -19.39
CA VAL A 97 44.27 11.15 -18.32
C VAL A 97 44.57 12.65 -18.14
N GLU A 98 45.78 13.08 -18.50
CA GLU A 98 46.22 14.47 -18.34
C GLU A 98 45.55 15.46 -19.34
N ALA A 99 44.98 14.97 -20.44
CA ALA A 99 44.41 15.78 -21.51
C ALA A 99 42.88 15.83 -21.55
N VAL A 100 42.18 15.10 -20.66
CA VAL A 100 40.73 14.87 -20.76
C VAL A 100 39.98 15.52 -19.60
N MET A 101 38.93 16.25 -19.91
CA MET A 101 38.03 16.83 -18.94
C MET A 101 37.01 15.75 -18.44
N PRO A 102 36.59 15.79 -17.18
CA PRO A 102 35.57 14.84 -16.64
C PRO A 102 34.29 14.77 -17.49
N GLN A 103 33.89 15.87 -18.12
CA GLN A 103 32.70 15.96 -18.97
C GLN A 103 32.80 15.09 -20.23
N ASP A 104 34.03 14.87 -20.74
CA ASP A 104 34.29 14.06 -21.94
C ASP A 104 34.22 12.54 -21.63
N LEU A 105 34.46 12.17 -20.37
CA LEU A 105 34.40 10.79 -19.89
C LEU A 105 33.00 10.36 -19.51
N ILE A 106 32.20 11.28 -18.96
CA ILE A 106 30.88 10.99 -18.41
C ILE A 106 29.83 11.00 -19.53
N ASN A 107 29.08 9.89 -19.63
CA ASN A 107 27.94 9.79 -20.54
C ASN A 107 26.69 9.37 -19.75
N ALA A 108 25.70 10.23 -19.65
CA ALA A 108 24.45 9.96 -18.94
C ALA A 108 23.46 9.04 -19.70
N LYS A 109 23.73 8.74 -20.98
CA LYS A 109 22.82 7.92 -21.80
C LYS A 109 22.51 6.54 -21.21
N PRO A 110 23.45 5.76 -20.62
CA PRO A 110 23.15 4.46 -20.04
C PRO A 110 22.16 4.53 -18.86
N ALA A 111 22.26 5.55 -18.01
CA ALA A 111 21.33 5.75 -16.90
C ALA A 111 19.93 6.14 -17.41
N ALA A 112 19.86 7.08 -18.34
CA ALA A 112 18.60 7.48 -18.99
C ALA A 112 17.95 6.31 -19.76
N ALA A 113 18.76 5.47 -20.43
CA ALA A 113 18.28 4.29 -21.15
C ALA A 113 17.69 3.25 -20.18
N ALA A 114 18.33 3.03 -19.03
CA ALA A 114 17.83 2.08 -18.02
C ALA A 114 16.48 2.52 -17.43
N VAL A 115 16.30 3.82 -17.14
CA VAL A 115 15.02 4.36 -16.67
C VAL A 115 13.95 4.22 -17.76
N ARG A 116 14.28 4.53 -19.01
CA ARG A 116 13.35 4.38 -20.14
C ARG A 116 12.98 2.93 -20.39
N GLU A 117 13.91 2.00 -20.24
CA GLU A 117 13.68 0.57 -20.32
C GLU A 117 12.69 0.09 -19.26
N PHE A 118 12.81 0.59 -18.02
CA PHE A 118 11.88 0.26 -16.96
C PHE A 118 10.44 0.68 -17.29
N PHE A 119 10.22 1.94 -17.68
CA PHE A 119 8.86 2.42 -17.99
C PHE A 119 8.30 1.85 -19.30
N GLY A 120 9.15 1.47 -20.26
CA GLY A 120 8.71 0.98 -21.57
C GLY A 120 8.51 -0.52 -21.67
N SER A 121 9.24 -1.33 -20.89
CA SER A 121 9.27 -2.79 -21.06
C SER A 121 9.07 -3.59 -19.75
N SER A 122 8.99 -2.95 -18.59
CA SER A 122 8.74 -3.68 -17.35
C SER A 122 7.30 -4.21 -17.31
N GLN A 123 7.15 -5.46 -16.85
CA GLN A 123 5.83 -6.07 -16.62
C GLN A 123 4.99 -5.31 -15.59
N LEU A 124 5.62 -4.59 -14.67
CA LEU A 124 4.96 -3.81 -13.61
C LEU A 124 4.59 -2.40 -14.05
N SER A 125 5.23 -1.87 -15.11
CA SER A 125 4.83 -0.62 -15.73
C SER A 125 3.80 -0.92 -16.82
N GLN A 126 2.54 -0.59 -16.54
CA GLN A 126 1.39 -0.95 -17.36
C GLN A 126 0.68 0.30 -17.88
N PHE A 127 -0.01 0.15 -18.99
CA PHE A 127 -0.92 1.15 -19.51
C PHE A 127 -2.09 1.33 -18.53
N MET A 128 -2.33 2.55 -18.07
CA MET A 128 -3.32 2.82 -17.03
C MET A 128 -4.74 2.48 -17.52
N ASP A 129 -5.46 1.71 -16.72
CA ASP A 129 -6.90 1.48 -16.90
C ASP A 129 -7.63 2.78 -16.52
N GLN A 130 -8.22 3.44 -17.52
CA GLN A 130 -8.76 4.79 -17.44
C GLN A 130 -10.18 4.85 -17.98
N THR A 131 -10.96 3.81 -17.83
CA THR A 131 -12.37 3.76 -18.27
C THR A 131 -13.21 4.76 -17.48
N ASN A 132 -13.02 4.80 -16.16
CA ASN A 132 -13.68 5.72 -15.24
C ASN A 132 -12.70 6.06 -14.08
N PRO A 133 -13.01 7.05 -13.23
CA PRO A 133 -12.14 7.41 -12.10
C PRO A 133 -11.88 6.27 -11.12
N LEU A 134 -12.85 5.40 -10.89
CA LEU A 134 -12.70 4.23 -10.01
C LEU A 134 -11.70 3.22 -10.58
N SER A 135 -11.67 3.01 -11.89
CA SER A 135 -10.71 2.10 -12.52
C SER A 135 -9.27 2.59 -12.38
N GLU A 136 -9.05 3.90 -12.42
CA GLU A 136 -7.73 4.51 -12.16
C GLU A 136 -7.27 4.26 -10.72
N ILE A 137 -8.13 4.52 -9.74
CA ILE A 137 -7.81 4.32 -8.32
C ILE A 137 -7.48 2.86 -8.04
N THR A 138 -8.33 1.95 -8.50
CA THR A 138 -8.13 0.51 -8.28
C THR A 138 -6.87 0.00 -8.97
N HIS A 139 -6.52 0.51 -10.15
CA HIS A 139 -5.28 0.17 -10.83
C HIS A 139 -4.05 0.65 -10.05
N LYS A 140 -4.08 1.87 -9.51
CA LYS A 140 -2.98 2.45 -8.71
C LYS A 140 -2.78 1.75 -7.35
N ARG A 141 -3.83 1.16 -6.78
CA ARG A 141 -3.81 0.42 -5.52
C ARG A 141 -3.63 -1.09 -5.67
N ARG A 142 -3.25 -1.55 -6.85
CA ARG A 142 -3.09 -2.98 -7.16
C ARG A 142 -1.77 -3.51 -6.64
N LEU A 143 -1.83 -4.71 -6.05
CA LEU A 143 -0.68 -5.49 -5.58
C LEU A 143 -0.49 -6.69 -6.50
N SER A 144 0.66 -6.80 -7.14
CA SER A 144 0.99 -7.94 -8.01
C SER A 144 2.05 -8.82 -7.36
N ALA A 145 1.81 -10.12 -7.32
CA ALA A 145 2.82 -11.11 -6.93
C ALA A 145 3.76 -11.49 -8.09
N LEU A 146 3.45 -11.04 -9.30
CA LEU A 146 4.20 -11.30 -10.53
C LEU A 146 5.31 -10.26 -10.77
N GLY A 147 6.19 -10.55 -11.69
CA GLY A 147 7.20 -9.61 -12.16
C GLY A 147 8.62 -9.91 -11.67
N PRO A 148 9.56 -8.99 -11.88
CA PRO A 148 10.96 -9.19 -11.52
C PRO A 148 11.15 -9.44 -10.01
N GLY A 149 11.72 -10.58 -9.65
CA GLY A 149 11.88 -11.01 -8.25
C GLY A 149 10.60 -11.49 -7.57
N GLY A 150 9.51 -11.66 -8.31
CA GLY A 150 8.25 -12.25 -7.87
C GLY A 150 8.05 -13.67 -8.41
N LEU A 151 6.79 -14.12 -8.36
CA LEU A 151 6.39 -15.44 -8.83
C LEU A 151 6.12 -15.46 -10.34
N THR A 152 6.18 -16.64 -10.94
CA THR A 152 5.64 -16.89 -12.28
C THR A 152 4.30 -17.63 -12.14
N ARG A 153 3.37 -17.42 -13.09
CA ARG A 153 2.03 -18.03 -13.04
C ARG A 153 2.08 -19.55 -12.88
N GLU A 154 2.99 -20.19 -13.60
CA GLU A 154 3.12 -21.66 -13.65
C GLU A 154 3.67 -22.22 -12.33
N ARG A 155 4.45 -21.44 -11.59
CA ARG A 155 5.05 -21.85 -10.30
C ARG A 155 4.22 -21.46 -9.09
N ALA A 156 3.17 -20.68 -9.28
CA ALA A 156 2.29 -20.27 -8.19
C ALA A 156 1.30 -21.39 -7.85
N GLY A 157 1.48 -22.04 -6.71
CA GLY A 157 0.56 -23.03 -6.15
C GLY A 157 -0.73 -22.40 -5.61
N PHE A 158 -1.62 -23.24 -5.09
CA PHE A 158 -2.87 -22.79 -4.48
C PHE A 158 -2.62 -21.98 -3.20
N GLU A 159 -1.64 -22.36 -2.38
CA GLU A 159 -1.32 -21.72 -1.10
C GLU A 159 -1.06 -20.22 -1.24
N VAL A 160 -0.33 -19.80 -2.29
CA VAL A 160 -0.01 -18.38 -2.55
C VAL A 160 -1.23 -17.60 -3.02
N ARG A 161 -2.23 -18.28 -3.61
CA ARG A 161 -3.45 -17.67 -4.17
C ARG A 161 -4.59 -17.57 -3.15
N ASP A 162 -4.48 -18.31 -2.05
CA ASP A 162 -5.49 -18.33 -1.01
C ASP A 162 -5.48 -17.06 -0.15
N VAL A 163 -6.58 -16.83 0.54
CA VAL A 163 -6.70 -15.74 1.51
C VAL A 163 -6.09 -16.19 2.83
N HIS A 164 -5.09 -15.45 3.29
CA HIS A 164 -4.44 -15.68 4.57
C HIS A 164 -5.09 -14.83 5.68
N PRO A 165 -5.17 -15.28 6.94
CA PRO A 165 -5.73 -14.49 8.05
C PRO A 165 -5.09 -13.12 8.23
N THR A 166 -3.80 -12.96 7.92
CA THR A 166 -3.09 -11.67 7.99
C THR A 166 -3.49 -10.68 6.89
N HIS A 167 -4.28 -11.10 5.90
CA HIS A 167 -4.86 -10.21 4.89
C HIS A 167 -5.91 -9.29 5.46
N TYR A 168 -6.45 -9.60 6.63
CA TYR A 168 -7.46 -8.77 7.28
C TYR A 168 -7.01 -7.31 7.42
N GLY A 169 -7.81 -6.39 6.91
CA GLY A 169 -7.53 -4.96 6.92
C GLY A 169 -6.35 -4.49 6.05
N ARG A 170 -5.69 -5.39 5.31
CA ARG A 170 -4.51 -5.10 4.47
C ARG A 170 -4.73 -5.37 3.00
N ILE A 171 -5.23 -6.55 2.67
CA ILE A 171 -5.51 -6.99 1.31
C ILE A 171 -6.97 -7.39 1.22
N CYS A 172 -7.69 -6.89 0.22
CA CYS A 172 -9.08 -7.24 0.00
C CYS A 172 -9.21 -8.74 -0.35
N PRO A 173 -10.05 -9.49 0.35
CA PRO A 173 -10.25 -10.91 0.06
C PRO A 173 -11.14 -11.17 -1.16
N ILE A 174 -11.82 -10.14 -1.68
CA ILE A 174 -12.84 -10.25 -2.72
C ILE A 174 -12.28 -9.80 -4.09
N GLU A 175 -11.60 -8.66 -4.14
CA GLU A 175 -11.17 -8.05 -5.41
C GLU A 175 -9.91 -8.72 -5.94
N THR A 176 -10.08 -9.61 -6.92
CA THR A 176 -9.01 -10.27 -7.67
C THR A 176 -9.49 -10.54 -9.09
N PRO A 177 -8.63 -10.63 -10.11
CA PRO A 177 -9.03 -11.03 -11.45
C PRO A 177 -9.59 -12.46 -11.48
N GLU A 178 -10.48 -12.71 -12.42
CA GLU A 178 -10.93 -14.05 -12.77
C GLU A 178 -9.94 -14.66 -13.77
N GLY A 179 -9.63 -15.96 -13.62
CA GLY A 179 -8.78 -16.71 -14.54
C GLY A 179 -7.37 -16.99 -14.00
N PRO A 180 -6.34 -17.06 -14.88
CA PRO A 180 -5.01 -17.55 -14.50
C PRO A 180 -4.29 -16.74 -13.42
N ASN A 181 -4.67 -15.49 -13.25
CA ASN A 181 -4.05 -14.56 -12.28
C ASN A 181 -4.83 -14.46 -10.96
N ILE A 182 -5.82 -15.32 -10.72
CA ILE A 182 -6.60 -15.31 -9.48
C ILE A 182 -5.68 -15.45 -8.26
N GLY A 183 -5.87 -14.59 -7.26
CA GLY A 183 -5.05 -14.58 -6.05
C GLY A 183 -3.62 -14.06 -6.20
N LEU A 184 -3.13 -13.87 -7.44
CA LEU A 184 -1.79 -13.31 -7.71
C LEU A 184 -1.80 -11.80 -7.90
N ILE A 185 -2.94 -11.25 -8.28
CA ILE A 185 -3.15 -9.81 -8.41
C ILE A 185 -4.27 -9.46 -7.44
N ASN A 186 -3.94 -8.71 -6.41
CA ASN A 186 -4.84 -8.32 -5.33
C ASN A 186 -4.94 -6.79 -5.25
N SER A 187 -5.88 -6.30 -4.46
CA SER A 187 -6.05 -4.89 -4.18
C SER A 187 -5.79 -4.57 -2.72
N LEU A 188 -5.15 -3.44 -2.47
CA LEU A 188 -4.93 -2.91 -1.12
C LEU A 188 -6.28 -2.57 -0.46
N ALA A 189 -6.46 -2.91 0.81
CA ALA A 189 -7.65 -2.57 1.57
C ALA A 189 -7.79 -1.05 1.73
N THR A 190 -9.03 -0.59 1.99
CA THR A 190 -9.38 0.84 1.95
C THR A 190 -8.50 1.71 2.84
N PHE A 191 -8.26 1.31 4.08
CA PHE A 191 -7.47 2.10 5.05
C PHE A 191 -6.03 1.62 5.21
N ALA A 192 -5.63 0.60 4.48
CA ALA A 192 -4.26 0.08 4.53
C ALA A 192 -3.26 1.05 3.90
N ARG A 193 -2.08 1.11 4.49
CA ARG A 193 -0.93 1.84 3.98
C ARG A 193 0.31 0.96 3.98
N ILE A 194 1.34 1.39 3.26
CA ILE A 194 2.64 0.71 3.20
C ILE A 194 3.63 1.54 4.01
N ASN A 195 4.31 0.90 4.96
CA ASN A 195 5.31 1.58 5.76
C ASN A 195 6.64 1.77 5.00
N GLN A 196 7.59 2.47 5.63
CA GLN A 196 8.91 2.73 5.04
C GLN A 196 9.73 1.46 4.72
N TYR A 197 9.40 0.34 5.35
CA TYR A 197 10.06 -0.96 5.13
C TYR A 197 9.36 -1.80 4.06
N GLY A 198 8.19 -1.40 3.59
CA GLY A 198 7.40 -2.11 2.60
C GLY A 198 6.35 -3.06 3.17
N PHE A 199 6.14 -3.11 4.48
CA PHE A 199 5.07 -3.90 5.08
C PHE A 199 3.75 -3.15 5.07
N ILE A 200 2.65 -3.90 4.88
CA ILE A 200 1.32 -3.34 4.87
C ILE A 200 0.85 -3.20 6.30
N GLU A 201 0.43 -1.99 6.68
CA GLU A 201 -0.13 -1.64 7.97
C GLU A 201 -1.61 -1.35 7.87
N SER A 202 -2.34 -1.66 8.93
CA SER A 202 -3.76 -1.38 9.08
C SER A 202 -4.00 -0.53 10.33
N PRO A 203 -4.98 0.40 10.32
CA PRO A 203 -5.27 1.26 11.46
C PRO A 203 -6.16 0.54 12.48
N TYR A 204 -5.90 0.78 13.76
CA TYR A 204 -6.69 0.28 14.89
C TYR A 204 -6.82 1.36 15.95
N ARG A 205 -7.99 1.42 16.59
CA ARG A 205 -8.26 2.32 17.72
C ARG A 205 -7.78 1.65 19.01
N LYS A 206 -7.11 2.42 19.87
CA LYS A 206 -6.66 1.93 21.17
C LYS A 206 -7.83 1.71 22.11
N VAL A 207 -7.71 0.68 22.94
CA VAL A 207 -8.67 0.38 23.99
C VAL A 207 -7.92 0.29 25.32
N GLU A 208 -8.34 1.06 26.29
CA GLU A 208 -7.80 1.06 27.64
C GLU A 208 -8.94 0.77 28.65
N ASP A 209 -8.82 -0.29 29.42
CA ASP A 209 -9.81 -0.74 30.41
C ASP A 209 -11.26 -0.85 29.87
N GLY A 210 -11.38 -1.30 28.62
CA GLY A 210 -12.67 -1.46 27.94
C GLY A 210 -13.30 -0.16 27.42
N VAL A 211 -12.54 0.96 27.42
CA VAL A 211 -12.92 2.24 26.82
C VAL A 211 -12.14 2.43 25.52
N VAL A 212 -12.83 2.75 24.43
CA VAL A 212 -12.24 2.96 23.10
C VAL A 212 -11.80 4.42 22.97
N SER A 213 -10.52 4.63 22.68
CA SER A 213 -9.97 5.95 22.41
C SER A 213 -10.13 6.34 20.94
N ASP A 214 -10.04 7.64 20.66
CA ASP A 214 -9.94 8.16 19.28
C ASP A 214 -8.52 8.07 18.70
N ASP A 215 -7.54 7.67 19.51
CA ASP A 215 -6.18 7.45 19.06
C ASP A 215 -6.11 6.23 18.14
N VAL A 216 -5.50 6.43 16.96
CA VAL A 216 -5.36 5.39 15.93
C VAL A 216 -3.89 5.05 15.73
N ASP A 217 -3.55 3.79 15.97
CA ASP A 217 -2.24 3.24 15.67
C ASP A 217 -2.28 2.40 14.40
N TYR A 218 -1.24 2.55 13.57
CA TYR A 218 -1.05 1.69 12.41
C TYR A 218 -0.10 0.56 12.76
N MET A 219 -0.57 -0.67 12.60
CA MET A 219 0.20 -1.86 12.97
C MET A 219 0.43 -2.79 11.78
N SER A 220 1.64 -3.36 11.72
CA SER A 220 1.97 -4.46 10.82
C SER A 220 1.29 -5.77 11.26
N ALA A 221 1.27 -6.78 10.38
CA ALA A 221 0.68 -8.08 10.72
C ALA A 221 1.40 -8.80 11.88
N MET A 222 2.70 -8.56 12.06
CA MET A 222 3.48 -9.14 13.16
C MET A 222 3.13 -8.49 14.51
N GLU A 223 2.91 -7.18 14.52
CA GLU A 223 2.54 -6.44 15.72
C GLU A 223 1.11 -6.76 16.13
N GLU A 224 0.17 -6.78 15.18
CA GLU A 224 -1.23 -7.12 15.42
C GLU A 224 -1.38 -8.49 16.10
N GLY A 225 -0.58 -9.48 15.68
CA GLY A 225 -0.64 -10.84 16.26
C GLY A 225 -0.40 -10.91 17.77
N LYS A 226 0.23 -9.89 18.36
CA LYS A 226 0.50 -9.81 19.80
C LYS A 226 -0.74 -9.37 20.62
N TYR A 227 -1.68 -8.68 19.98
CA TYR A 227 -2.81 -8.02 20.64
C TYR A 227 -4.15 -8.69 20.34
N ALA A 228 -5.12 -8.47 21.23
CA ALA A 228 -6.51 -8.81 21.00
C ALA A 228 -7.24 -7.61 20.40
N VAL A 229 -7.85 -7.79 19.22
CA VAL A 229 -8.52 -6.74 18.46
C VAL A 229 -10.01 -7.02 18.39
N ALA A 230 -10.83 -6.08 18.84
CA ALA A 230 -12.28 -6.15 18.79
C ALA A 230 -12.82 -5.75 17.41
N GLN A 231 -14.01 -6.22 17.06
CA GLN A 231 -14.71 -5.86 15.82
C GLN A 231 -15.28 -4.43 15.89
N ALA A 232 -15.31 -3.73 14.75
CA ALA A 232 -15.78 -2.35 14.66
C ALA A 232 -17.27 -2.12 14.91
N ASN A 233 -18.10 -3.16 14.76
CA ASN A 233 -19.57 -3.07 14.86
C ASN A 233 -20.13 -3.36 16.26
N LEU A 234 -19.27 -3.48 17.25
CA LEU A 234 -19.69 -3.73 18.62
C LEU A 234 -20.38 -2.49 19.22
N PRO A 235 -21.44 -2.69 20.02
CA PRO A 235 -22.14 -1.59 20.67
C PRO A 235 -21.25 -0.94 21.75
N LEU A 236 -21.14 0.39 21.66
CA LEU A 236 -20.47 1.22 22.66
C LEU A 236 -21.50 2.03 23.44
N ASP A 237 -21.22 2.31 24.70
CA ASP A 237 -21.99 3.22 25.52
C ASP A 237 -21.65 4.68 25.21
N THR A 238 -22.37 5.64 25.79
CA THR A 238 -22.14 7.08 25.67
C THR A 238 -20.74 7.54 26.14
N THR A 239 -20.02 6.69 26.84
CA THR A 239 -18.63 6.89 27.31
C THR A 239 -17.62 6.13 26.48
N ASP A 240 -17.99 5.67 25.28
CA ASP A 240 -17.16 4.84 24.37
C ASP A 240 -16.66 3.52 25.01
N ARG A 241 -17.40 3.00 25.99
CA ARG A 241 -17.10 1.73 26.65
C ARG A 241 -17.91 0.59 26.02
N PHE A 242 -17.31 -0.61 25.92
CA PHE A 242 -18.04 -1.80 25.49
C PHE A 242 -19.20 -2.11 26.45
N VAL A 243 -20.40 -2.27 25.87
CA VAL A 243 -21.61 -2.61 26.59
C VAL A 243 -21.53 -4.04 27.13
N ASP A 244 -21.06 -4.97 26.30
CA ASP A 244 -20.97 -6.37 26.62
C ASP A 244 -19.76 -6.69 27.50
N GLU A 245 -19.88 -7.62 28.42
CA GLU A 245 -18.75 -8.11 29.24
C GLU A 245 -17.82 -9.00 28.46
N LEU A 246 -18.36 -9.76 27.47
CA LEU A 246 -17.62 -10.62 26.56
C LEU A 246 -17.66 -10.02 25.16
N VAL A 247 -16.50 -9.66 24.64
CA VAL A 247 -16.31 -8.96 23.39
C VAL A 247 -15.82 -9.93 22.31
N SER A 248 -16.49 -9.92 21.16
CA SER A 248 -16.02 -10.65 19.98
C SER A 248 -14.75 -10.02 19.46
N SER A 249 -13.66 -10.75 19.58
CA SER A 249 -12.32 -10.28 19.21
C SER A 249 -11.55 -11.35 18.43
N ARG A 250 -10.48 -10.96 17.81
CA ARG A 250 -9.51 -11.87 17.18
C ARG A 250 -8.13 -11.68 17.80
N LYS A 251 -7.41 -12.78 17.96
CA LYS A 251 -6.02 -12.76 18.41
C LYS A 251 -5.23 -13.75 17.55
N ALA A 252 -4.13 -13.29 16.97
CA ALA A 252 -3.30 -14.09 16.05
C ALA A 252 -4.13 -14.78 14.93
N GLY A 253 -5.12 -14.07 14.35
CA GLY A 253 -5.99 -14.59 13.29
C GLY A 253 -7.14 -15.48 13.75
N ASN A 254 -7.20 -15.88 15.04
CA ASN A 254 -8.24 -16.75 15.58
C ASN A 254 -9.35 -15.92 16.25
N PRO A 255 -10.63 -16.14 15.88
CA PRO A 255 -11.75 -15.48 16.55
C PRO A 255 -11.98 -16.09 17.94
N GLN A 256 -12.18 -15.25 18.94
CA GLN A 256 -12.47 -15.65 20.33
C GLN A 256 -13.31 -14.60 21.03
N LEU A 257 -14.03 -15.05 22.06
CA LEU A 257 -14.73 -14.17 22.99
C LEU A 257 -13.82 -13.89 24.18
N LEU A 258 -13.48 -12.62 24.38
CA LEU A 258 -12.61 -12.20 25.48
C LEU A 258 -13.33 -11.20 26.37
N PRO A 259 -13.02 -11.17 27.70
CA PRO A 259 -13.46 -10.11 28.57
C PRO A 259 -13.00 -8.74 28.05
N ARG A 260 -13.84 -7.71 28.15
CA ARG A 260 -13.56 -6.36 27.65
C ARG A 260 -12.23 -5.77 28.16
N ASP A 261 -11.81 -6.14 29.35
CA ASP A 261 -10.57 -5.65 29.98
C ASP A 261 -9.30 -6.28 29.37
N GLN A 262 -9.46 -7.35 28.58
CA GLN A 262 -8.37 -8.04 27.88
C GLN A 262 -8.21 -7.60 26.44
N VAL A 263 -9.08 -6.72 25.94
CA VAL A 263 -9.03 -6.19 24.58
C VAL A 263 -8.18 -4.92 24.56
N GLN A 264 -7.15 -4.87 23.70
CA GLN A 264 -6.25 -3.73 23.61
C GLN A 264 -6.54 -2.81 22.43
N TYR A 265 -7.17 -3.33 21.38
CA TYR A 265 -7.47 -2.58 20.17
C TYR A 265 -8.86 -2.90 19.63
N MET A 266 -9.37 -1.99 18.80
CA MET A 266 -10.63 -2.15 18.06
C MET A 266 -10.46 -1.74 16.62
N ASP A 267 -11.12 -2.43 15.70
CA ASP A 267 -11.17 -2.03 14.28
C ASP A 267 -11.81 -0.64 14.13
N VAL A 268 -11.30 0.14 13.17
CA VAL A 268 -11.79 1.50 12.91
C VAL A 268 -13.17 1.47 12.25
N SER A 269 -13.36 0.60 11.26
CA SER A 269 -14.60 0.48 10.50
C SER A 269 -14.70 -0.91 9.84
N PRO A 270 -15.92 -1.44 9.64
CA PRO A 270 -16.12 -2.66 8.85
C PRO A 270 -15.60 -2.57 7.41
N LYS A 271 -15.56 -1.38 6.82
CA LYS A 271 -15.02 -1.11 5.49
C LYS A 271 -13.50 -1.34 5.38
N GLN A 272 -12.84 -1.46 6.51
CA GLN A 272 -11.40 -1.75 6.61
C GLN A 272 -11.01 -3.09 5.95
N LEU A 273 -11.92 -4.05 5.94
CA LEU A 273 -11.68 -5.40 5.40
C LEU A 273 -11.52 -5.42 3.89
N VAL A 274 -12.21 -4.53 3.18
CA VAL A 274 -12.39 -4.59 1.72
C VAL A 274 -11.67 -3.47 1.00
N SER A 275 -11.47 -3.64 -0.32
CA SER A 275 -10.92 -2.61 -1.21
C SER A 275 -11.93 -1.49 -1.46
N VAL A 276 -11.49 -0.40 -2.11
CA VAL A 276 -12.34 0.73 -2.48
C VAL A 276 -13.49 0.29 -3.37
N ALA A 277 -13.24 -0.54 -4.39
CA ALA A 277 -14.29 -1.02 -5.29
C ALA A 277 -15.33 -1.89 -4.57
N ALA A 278 -14.88 -2.80 -3.72
CA ALA A 278 -15.77 -3.65 -2.93
C ALA A 278 -16.56 -2.85 -1.88
N ALA A 279 -15.95 -1.80 -1.29
CA ALA A 279 -16.62 -0.94 -0.32
C ALA A 279 -17.75 -0.09 -0.90
N LEU A 280 -17.84 0.04 -2.22
CA LEU A 280 -18.92 0.73 -2.93
C LEU A 280 -20.13 -0.17 -3.23
N ILE A 281 -20.05 -1.48 -2.96
CA ILE A 281 -21.17 -2.40 -3.16
C ILE A 281 -22.13 -2.30 -1.97
N PRO A 282 -23.38 -1.87 -2.18
CA PRO A 282 -24.36 -1.82 -1.10
C PRO A 282 -24.78 -3.25 -0.71
N PHE A 283 -25.03 -3.47 0.58
CA PHE A 283 -25.41 -4.79 1.15
C PHE A 283 -24.42 -5.92 0.85
N LEU A 284 -23.12 -5.57 0.77
CA LEU A 284 -22.06 -6.54 0.46
C LEU A 284 -22.07 -7.76 1.40
N GLU A 285 -22.44 -7.57 2.68
CA GLU A 285 -22.52 -8.61 3.69
C GLU A 285 -23.55 -9.70 3.37
N ASN A 286 -24.51 -9.43 2.51
CA ASN A 286 -25.55 -10.37 2.08
C ASN A 286 -25.23 -11.07 0.76
N ASP A 287 -24.12 -10.67 0.09
CA ASP A 287 -23.73 -11.22 -1.20
C ASP A 287 -22.74 -12.38 -1.03
N ASP A 288 -22.84 -13.36 -1.93
CA ASP A 288 -21.81 -14.39 -2.07
C ASP A 288 -20.48 -13.79 -2.57
N ALA A 289 -19.35 -14.25 -2.02
CA ALA A 289 -18.03 -13.73 -2.35
C ALA A 289 -17.71 -13.79 -3.85
N ASN A 290 -18.15 -14.84 -4.56
CA ASN A 290 -17.96 -14.98 -6.00
C ASN A 290 -18.70 -13.89 -6.78
N ARG A 291 -19.94 -13.56 -6.37
CA ARG A 291 -20.72 -12.51 -7.02
C ARG A 291 -20.20 -11.11 -6.68
N ALA A 292 -19.73 -10.90 -5.47
CA ALA A 292 -19.06 -9.66 -5.06
C ALA A 292 -17.76 -9.43 -5.85
N LEU A 293 -16.97 -10.49 -6.11
CA LEU A 293 -15.79 -10.44 -6.96
C LEU A 293 -16.15 -10.01 -8.40
N MET A 294 -17.14 -10.64 -9.00
CA MET A 294 -17.62 -10.25 -10.34
C MET A 294 -18.13 -8.81 -10.35
N GLY A 295 -18.92 -8.41 -9.37
CA GLY A 295 -19.47 -7.06 -9.24
C GLY A 295 -18.39 -5.99 -9.10
N SER A 296 -17.39 -6.19 -8.25
CA SER A 296 -16.27 -5.26 -8.09
C SER A 296 -15.45 -5.11 -9.37
N ASN A 297 -15.23 -6.21 -10.11
CA ASN A 297 -14.57 -6.18 -11.41
C ASN A 297 -15.40 -5.45 -12.47
N MET A 298 -16.73 -5.63 -12.49
CA MET A 298 -17.62 -4.96 -13.44
C MET A 298 -17.76 -3.45 -13.17
N GLN A 299 -17.71 -2.98 -11.93
CA GLN A 299 -17.71 -1.54 -11.61
C GLN A 299 -16.57 -0.79 -12.32
N ARG A 300 -15.41 -1.42 -12.47
CA ARG A 300 -14.26 -0.83 -13.17
C ARG A 300 -14.45 -0.69 -14.68
N GLN A 301 -15.39 -1.41 -15.26
CA GLN A 301 -15.69 -1.42 -16.70
C GLN A 301 -16.83 -0.46 -17.06
N ALA A 302 -17.46 0.19 -16.07
CA ALA A 302 -18.57 1.10 -16.30
C ALA A 302 -18.12 2.33 -17.09
N VAL A 303 -18.83 2.64 -18.16
CA VAL A 303 -18.56 3.82 -18.99
C VAL A 303 -19.21 5.07 -18.35
N PRO A 304 -18.48 6.19 -18.20
CA PRO A 304 -19.06 7.44 -17.72
C PRO A 304 -20.16 7.93 -18.65
N LEU A 305 -21.33 8.22 -18.08
CA LEU A 305 -22.47 8.72 -18.84
C LEU A 305 -22.32 10.22 -19.10
N LEU A 306 -22.97 10.72 -20.15
CA LEU A 306 -23.01 12.14 -20.47
C LEU A 306 -23.63 12.97 -19.35
N GLN A 307 -24.69 12.45 -18.76
CA GLN A 307 -25.30 12.94 -17.53
C GLN A 307 -25.35 11.78 -16.54
N SER A 308 -24.62 11.90 -15.44
CA SER A 308 -24.57 10.89 -14.38
C SER A 308 -25.62 11.17 -13.33
N ASP A 309 -26.25 10.11 -12.83
CA ASP A 309 -27.21 10.15 -11.74
C ASP A 309 -26.60 9.60 -10.45
N ALA A 310 -27.03 10.13 -9.31
CA ALA A 310 -26.66 9.60 -8.01
C ALA A 310 -27.37 8.25 -7.75
N PRO A 311 -26.69 7.26 -7.14
CA PRO A 311 -27.33 6.00 -6.79
C PRO A 311 -28.41 6.23 -5.70
N PHE A 312 -29.53 5.53 -5.80
CA PHE A 312 -30.60 5.58 -4.79
C PHE A 312 -30.16 4.99 -3.45
N VAL A 313 -29.29 3.99 -3.49
CA VAL A 313 -28.70 3.33 -2.31
C VAL A 313 -27.20 3.39 -2.45
N GLY A 314 -26.54 3.97 -1.47
CA GLY A 314 -25.08 4.10 -1.42
C GLY A 314 -24.50 3.60 -0.10
N THR A 315 -23.19 3.50 -0.06
CA THR A 315 -22.42 3.04 1.13
C THR A 315 -21.81 4.18 1.93
N GLY A 316 -21.92 5.43 1.46
CA GLY A 316 -21.26 6.60 2.03
C GLY A 316 -19.78 6.75 1.62
N MET A 317 -19.24 5.81 0.87
CA MET A 317 -17.87 5.91 0.32
C MET A 317 -17.81 6.76 -0.95
N GLU A 318 -18.92 6.96 -1.63
CA GLU A 318 -19.00 7.60 -2.95
C GLU A 318 -18.41 9.01 -2.94
N VAL A 319 -18.73 9.80 -1.92
CA VAL A 319 -18.24 11.19 -1.78
C VAL A 319 -16.72 11.21 -1.57
N HIS A 320 -16.20 10.34 -0.73
CA HIS A 320 -14.78 10.26 -0.44
C HIS A 320 -13.99 9.80 -1.67
N VAL A 321 -14.46 8.75 -2.36
CA VAL A 321 -13.84 8.23 -3.58
C VAL A 321 -13.87 9.29 -4.70
N ALA A 322 -14.98 10.00 -4.90
CA ALA A 322 -15.08 11.04 -5.91
C ALA A 322 -14.13 12.22 -5.64
N ARG A 323 -14.00 12.63 -4.37
CA ARG A 323 -13.08 13.69 -3.98
C ARG A 323 -11.62 13.27 -4.15
N ASP A 324 -11.25 12.11 -3.65
CA ASP A 324 -9.86 11.64 -3.61
C ASP A 324 -9.37 11.13 -4.98
N SER A 325 -10.28 10.80 -5.89
CA SER A 325 -9.93 10.45 -7.27
C SER A 325 -9.29 11.61 -8.05
N GLY A 326 -9.59 12.87 -7.63
CA GLY A 326 -9.14 14.05 -8.35
C GLY A 326 -9.83 14.31 -9.69
N ALA A 327 -10.89 13.55 -10.02
CA ALA A 327 -11.69 13.76 -11.24
C ALA A 327 -12.45 15.08 -11.20
N ALA A 328 -12.89 15.50 -10.01
CA ALA A 328 -13.52 16.79 -9.77
C ALA A 328 -12.59 17.71 -8.97
N ILE A 329 -12.45 18.95 -9.40
CA ILE A 329 -11.71 19.97 -8.66
C ILE A 329 -12.60 20.49 -7.52
N THR A 330 -12.14 20.32 -6.29
CA THR A 330 -12.83 20.79 -5.08
C THR A 330 -12.12 21.99 -4.48
N ALA A 331 -12.89 22.93 -3.93
CA ALA A 331 -12.33 24.07 -3.22
C ALA A 331 -11.55 23.61 -1.98
N ARG A 332 -10.34 24.12 -1.79
CA ARG A 332 -9.49 23.82 -0.64
C ARG A 332 -9.95 24.54 0.61
N ARG A 333 -10.39 25.79 0.44
CA ARG A 333 -10.80 26.71 1.50
C ARG A 333 -12.11 27.40 1.12
N GLY A 334 -12.83 27.87 2.12
CA GLY A 334 -14.03 28.72 1.89
C GLY A 334 -13.63 30.08 1.33
N GLY A 335 -14.43 30.61 0.41
CA GLY A 335 -14.12 31.89 -0.23
C GLY A 335 -15.22 32.39 -1.16
N VAL A 336 -14.95 33.53 -1.80
CA VAL A 336 -15.79 34.15 -2.78
C VAL A 336 -15.12 34.09 -4.14
N ILE A 337 -15.86 33.69 -5.18
CA ILE A 337 -15.34 33.65 -6.56
C ILE A 337 -15.14 35.09 -7.02
N ASP A 338 -13.89 35.45 -7.32
CA ASP A 338 -13.50 36.77 -7.78
C ASP A 338 -13.48 36.85 -9.31
N GLN A 339 -12.90 35.84 -9.95
CA GLN A 339 -12.82 35.75 -11.40
C GLN A 339 -13.15 34.34 -11.88
N LEU A 340 -13.85 34.25 -12.99
CA LEU A 340 -14.25 33.00 -13.63
C LEU A 340 -14.04 33.10 -15.13
N ASP A 341 -13.26 32.15 -15.65
CA ASP A 341 -13.13 31.95 -17.10
C ASP A 341 -13.17 30.45 -17.44
N ALA A 342 -13.15 30.12 -18.74
CA ALA A 342 -13.22 28.75 -19.21
C ALA A 342 -11.97 27.88 -18.84
N ARG A 343 -10.91 28.47 -18.30
CA ARG A 343 -9.65 27.80 -17.97
C ARG A 343 -9.36 27.80 -16.49
N ARG A 344 -9.90 28.77 -15.74
CA ARG A 344 -9.58 28.94 -14.32
C ARG A 344 -10.72 29.54 -13.53
N ILE A 345 -10.74 29.22 -12.26
CA ILE A 345 -11.58 29.83 -11.25
C ILE A 345 -10.65 30.45 -10.21
N VAL A 346 -10.82 31.74 -9.94
CA VAL A 346 -10.05 32.45 -8.92
C VAL A 346 -10.97 32.70 -7.74
N VAL A 347 -10.59 32.18 -6.59
CA VAL A 347 -11.32 32.28 -5.33
C VAL A 347 -10.52 33.13 -4.36
N ARG A 348 -11.12 34.23 -3.91
CA ARG A 348 -10.61 35.02 -2.79
C ARG A 348 -11.03 34.34 -1.48
N VAL A 349 -10.09 33.93 -0.69
CA VAL A 349 -10.31 33.19 0.56
C VAL A 349 -10.95 34.07 1.61
N ASN A 350 -11.96 33.57 2.31
CA ASN A 350 -12.50 34.23 3.51
C ASN A 350 -11.50 34.02 4.65
N GLU A 351 -11.28 35.04 5.41
CA GLU A 351 -10.42 35.25 6.56
C GLU A 351 -9.75 34.05 7.27
N ASP A 352 -8.61 34.29 7.77
CA ASP A 352 -7.57 33.57 8.52
C ASP A 352 -6.34 33.28 7.67
N GLU A 353 -5.78 34.35 7.09
CA GLU A 353 -4.49 34.29 6.42
C GLU A 353 -3.40 34.05 7.46
N ALA A 354 -2.77 32.87 7.39
CA ALA A 354 -1.47 32.69 8.04
C ALA A 354 -0.48 33.69 7.43
N ALA A 355 0.35 34.30 8.24
CA ALA A 355 1.32 35.29 7.78
C ALA A 355 2.16 34.74 6.62
N GLY A 356 1.99 35.31 5.42
CA GLY A 356 2.66 34.90 4.18
C GLY A 356 1.76 34.19 3.15
N ASP A 357 0.48 34.01 3.43
CA ASP A 357 -0.48 33.47 2.44
C ASP A 357 -0.94 34.57 1.45
N THR A 358 -1.15 34.18 0.20
CA THR A 358 -1.58 35.12 -0.86
C THR A 358 -3.05 35.49 -0.78
N GLY A 359 -3.87 34.82 0.07
CA GLY A 359 -5.30 35.04 0.21
C GLY A 359 -6.15 34.68 -1.04
N VAL A 360 -5.54 34.05 -2.04
CA VAL A 360 -6.18 33.70 -3.30
C VAL A 360 -5.83 32.27 -3.70
N ASP A 361 -6.86 31.49 -4.00
CA ASP A 361 -6.72 30.16 -4.57
C ASP A 361 -7.09 30.18 -6.06
N ILE A 362 -6.20 29.67 -6.89
CA ILE A 362 -6.42 29.58 -8.35
C ILE A 362 -6.62 28.10 -8.71
N TYR A 363 -7.78 27.77 -9.26
CA TYR A 363 -8.13 26.44 -9.74
C TYR A 363 -8.08 26.43 -11.26
N ASN A 364 -7.10 25.71 -11.82
CA ASN A 364 -6.98 25.54 -13.26
C ASN A 364 -7.88 24.40 -13.72
N LEU A 365 -8.82 24.69 -14.61
CA LEU A 365 -9.73 23.72 -15.20
C LEU A 365 -9.08 23.01 -16.38
N GLN A 366 -9.30 21.73 -16.50
CA GLN A 366 -8.86 20.91 -17.62
C GLN A 366 -10.01 20.70 -18.61
N LYS A 367 -9.68 20.71 -19.90
CA LYS A 367 -10.64 20.33 -20.93
C LYS A 367 -10.85 18.81 -20.91
N PHE A 368 -12.05 18.40 -21.31
CA PHE A 368 -12.34 17.00 -21.54
C PHE A 368 -11.34 16.38 -22.53
N GLN A 369 -10.85 15.21 -22.18
CA GLN A 369 -9.87 14.49 -22.98
C GLN A 369 -10.35 13.06 -23.23
N ARG A 370 -9.85 12.48 -24.33
CA ARG A 370 -10.06 11.06 -24.60
C ARG A 370 -9.16 10.25 -23.69
N SER A 371 -9.72 9.31 -22.94
CA SER A 371 -8.96 8.38 -22.10
C SER A 371 -8.26 7.29 -22.91
N ASN A 372 -7.43 6.48 -22.24
CA ASN A 372 -6.79 5.31 -22.82
C ASN A 372 -7.79 4.29 -23.39
N GLN A 373 -8.96 4.14 -22.77
CA GLN A 373 -10.04 3.27 -23.20
C GLN A 373 -11.11 3.97 -24.05
N SER A 374 -10.78 5.11 -24.62
CA SER A 374 -11.66 5.89 -25.50
C SER A 374 -12.93 6.45 -24.82
N THR A 375 -12.92 6.60 -23.52
CA THR A 375 -13.95 7.32 -22.76
C THR A 375 -13.60 8.81 -22.64
N CYS A 376 -14.56 9.63 -22.20
CA CYS A 376 -14.35 11.07 -21.99
C CYS A 376 -14.09 11.34 -20.50
N ILE A 377 -12.95 11.92 -20.20
CA ILE A 377 -12.55 12.34 -18.85
C ILE A 377 -12.29 13.83 -18.81
#